data_39a5853b60b7b792523c97bf01c5b1b5
#
_entry.id   39a5853b60b7b792523c97bf01c5b1b5
#
_cell.length_a   1.000
_cell.length_b   1.000
_cell.length_c   1.000
_cell.angle_alpha   90.00
_cell.angle_beta   90.00
_cell.angle_gamma   90.00
#
_symmetry.space_group_name_H-M   'P 1'
#
loop_
_entity.id
_entity.type
_entity.pdbx_description
1 polymer ?
#
loop_
_entity_poly.entity_id
_entity_poly.type
_entity_poly.pdbx_seq_one_letter_code
_entity_poly.pdbx_strand_id
1 'polypeptide(L)'
;MSEIRVNKVINEAGTGAVELTQGATLPSGKTISGSGSLNITGVSTFGGNVTIGGTLTYEDVTNVDSVGLITARSGINVTGGNTTIKGAVETVNVGSFAGGVLTLDTATGTVFSHDLQSGAIGIVSITNFPVTANTFHTVTLILNQNSAGTANTTAATGIGTNITLTPNGVSGFTTSALVGSATTVTLSTTAEDIDVVTFGIHYNGSGTGTPANYKTFVTKNGDFRYGTIGF
;
A
#
# COMPACT_ATOMS: atom_id res chain seq x y z
N MET A 1 -25.34 42.94 39.46
CA MET A 1 -24.43 41.95 38.87
C MET A 1 -23.25 41.85 39.81
N SER A 2 -22.90 40.63 40.27
CA SER A 2 -21.76 40.42 41.17
C SER A 2 -20.53 40.04 40.33
N GLU A 3 -19.40 40.70 40.56
CA GLU A 3 -18.15 40.43 39.86
C GLU A 3 -17.02 40.22 40.90
N ILE A 4 -16.20 39.16 40.67
CA ILE A 4 -15.01 38.91 41.46
C ILE A 4 -13.80 39.21 40.56
N ARG A 5 -12.99 40.19 40.95
CA ARG A 5 -11.74 40.57 40.27
C ARG A 5 -10.53 40.12 41.09
N VAL A 6 -9.89 39.04 40.68
CA VAL A 6 -8.73 38.47 41.38
C VAL A 6 -7.66 38.04 40.39
N ASN A 7 -6.39 38.10 40.80
CA ASN A 7 -5.27 37.65 39.99
C ASN A 7 -5.08 36.13 40.07
N LYS A 8 -5.63 35.48 41.09
CA LYS A 8 -5.48 34.05 41.31
C LYS A 8 -6.70 33.52 42.05
N VAL A 9 -7.20 32.37 41.63
CA VAL A 9 -8.23 31.56 42.32
C VAL A 9 -7.59 30.25 42.74
N ILE A 10 -7.63 29.92 44.04
CA ILE A 10 -7.16 28.68 44.61
C ILE A 10 -8.28 28.12 45.51
N ASN A 11 -8.25 26.80 45.77
CA ASN A 11 -9.11 26.26 46.82
C ASN A 11 -8.70 26.78 48.19
N GLU A 12 -9.56 26.65 49.19
CA GLU A 12 -9.36 27.21 50.54
C GLU A 12 -8.04 26.74 51.18
N ALA A 13 -7.70 25.44 51.02
CA ALA A 13 -6.46 24.87 51.54
C ALA A 13 -5.24 25.16 50.70
N GLY A 14 -5.37 25.69 49.46
CA GLY A 14 -4.28 25.96 48.54
C GLY A 14 -3.64 24.68 47.94
N THR A 15 -4.19 23.52 48.21
CA THR A 15 -3.59 22.20 47.87
C THR A 15 -4.44 21.38 46.90
N GLY A 16 -5.65 21.78 46.58
CA GLY A 16 -6.57 21.06 45.72
C GLY A 16 -7.07 21.88 44.51
N ALA A 17 -7.89 21.25 43.70
CA ALA A 17 -8.55 21.91 42.58
C ALA A 17 -9.64 22.89 43.04
N VAL A 18 -9.88 23.94 42.26
CA VAL A 18 -11.04 24.78 42.38
C VAL A 18 -12.24 24.09 41.73
N GLU A 19 -13.33 23.96 42.46
CA GLU A 19 -14.56 23.37 41.94
C GLU A 19 -15.51 24.47 41.44
N LEU A 20 -15.96 24.37 40.19
CA LEU A 20 -16.93 25.25 39.56
C LEU A 20 -18.23 24.48 39.34
N THR A 21 -19.09 24.46 40.39
CA THR A 21 -20.30 23.60 40.46
C THR A 21 -21.35 23.93 39.40
N GLN A 22 -21.32 25.16 38.85
CA GLN A 22 -22.26 25.63 37.81
C GLN A 22 -21.58 25.78 36.45
N GLY A 23 -20.33 25.25 36.30
CA GLY A 23 -19.56 25.36 35.06
C GLY A 23 -18.86 26.69 34.88
N ALA A 24 -18.21 26.86 33.72
CA ALA A 24 -17.51 28.07 33.34
C ALA A 24 -17.79 28.43 31.88
N THR A 25 -18.03 29.73 31.65
CA THR A 25 -18.19 30.29 30.29
C THR A 25 -17.00 31.17 29.96
N LEU A 26 -16.34 30.91 28.81
CA LEU A 26 -15.34 31.80 28.27
C LEU A 26 -15.98 32.76 27.26
N PRO A 27 -15.91 34.08 27.46
CA PRO A 27 -16.33 35.02 26.43
C PRO A 27 -15.54 34.90 25.14
N SER A 28 -16.11 35.40 24.04
CA SER A 28 -15.46 35.43 22.73
C SER A 28 -14.05 36.04 22.80
N GLY A 29 -13.10 35.44 22.12
CA GLY A 29 -11.70 35.86 22.10
C GLY A 29 -10.88 35.53 23.35
N LYS A 30 -11.43 34.77 24.31
CA LYS A 30 -10.71 34.30 25.49
C LYS A 30 -10.28 32.84 25.33
N THR A 31 -9.19 32.45 26.00
CA THR A 31 -8.57 31.13 25.92
C THR A 31 -8.33 30.54 27.29
N ILE A 32 -8.38 29.21 27.37
CA ILE A 32 -7.75 28.45 28.46
C ILE A 32 -6.37 28.05 27.96
N SER A 33 -5.32 28.53 28.61
CA SER A 33 -3.94 28.24 28.25
C SER A 33 -3.16 27.79 29.46
N GLY A 34 -2.17 26.92 29.23
CA GLY A 34 -1.28 26.39 30.28
C GLY A 34 -0.53 25.16 29.78
N SER A 35 0.46 24.73 30.56
CA SER A 35 1.19 23.47 30.31
C SER A 35 0.55 22.25 30.97
N GLY A 36 -0.60 22.42 31.63
CA GLY A 36 -1.34 21.33 32.26
C GLY A 36 -2.17 20.51 31.30
N SER A 37 -2.73 19.41 31.79
CA SER A 37 -3.64 18.54 31.05
C SER A 37 -5.10 18.96 31.24
N LEU A 38 -5.92 18.79 30.21
CA LEU A 38 -7.37 18.87 30.26
C LEU A 38 -7.92 17.44 30.27
N ASN A 39 -8.53 17.03 31.39
CA ASN A 39 -9.15 15.71 31.51
C ASN A 39 -10.68 15.88 31.56
N ILE A 40 -11.38 15.32 30.58
CA ILE A 40 -12.84 15.37 30.47
C ILE A 40 -13.36 13.92 30.44
N THR A 41 -14.09 13.52 31.46
CA THR A 41 -14.69 12.18 31.54
C THR A 41 -16.06 12.06 30.86
N GLY A 42 -16.58 13.17 30.35
CA GLY A 42 -17.86 13.24 29.64
C GLY A 42 -17.69 13.55 28.16
N VAL A 43 -18.73 14.10 27.54
CA VAL A 43 -18.75 14.47 26.14
C VAL A 43 -18.07 15.83 25.93
N SER A 44 -17.18 15.91 24.98
CA SER A 44 -16.62 17.17 24.47
C SER A 44 -17.17 17.47 23.09
N THR A 45 -17.74 18.64 22.89
CA THR A 45 -18.24 19.10 21.61
C THR A 45 -17.45 20.32 21.15
N PHE A 46 -16.89 20.24 19.95
CA PHE A 46 -16.17 21.34 19.31
C PHE A 46 -16.98 21.82 18.10
N GLY A 47 -17.47 23.05 18.15
CA GLY A 47 -18.23 23.66 17.07
C GLY A 47 -17.36 24.29 15.97
N GLY A 48 -16.05 24.24 16.11
CA GLY A 48 -15.07 24.79 15.17
C GLY A 48 -13.91 23.83 14.92
N ASN A 49 -12.84 24.32 14.28
CA ASN A 49 -11.67 23.53 13.99
C ASN A 49 -10.92 23.08 15.26
N VAL A 50 -10.45 21.85 15.26
CA VAL A 50 -9.55 21.30 16.29
C VAL A 50 -8.19 21.07 15.68
N THR A 51 -7.16 21.68 16.24
CA THR A 51 -5.77 21.46 15.84
C THR A 51 -5.05 20.70 16.93
N ILE A 52 -4.46 19.55 16.57
CA ILE A 52 -3.70 18.69 17.48
C ILE A 52 -2.25 18.71 17.00
N GLY A 53 -1.37 19.34 17.79
CA GLY A 53 0.06 19.44 17.45
C GLY A 53 0.89 18.18 17.74
N GLY A 54 0.29 17.18 18.37
CA GLY A 54 0.92 15.89 18.69
C GLY A 54 0.12 14.71 18.12
N THR A 55 0.27 13.57 18.76
CA THR A 55 -0.49 12.36 18.40
C THR A 55 -1.90 12.39 18.96
N LEU A 56 -2.91 12.14 18.14
CA LEU A 56 -4.25 11.83 18.58
C LEU A 56 -4.35 10.30 18.75
N THR A 57 -4.53 9.85 20.00
CA THR A 57 -4.77 8.45 20.31
C THR A 57 -6.23 8.28 20.74
N TYR A 58 -6.93 7.32 20.16
CA TYR A 58 -8.28 6.95 20.54
C TYR A 58 -8.41 5.43 20.57
N GLU A 59 -9.23 4.93 21.47
CA GLU A 59 -9.43 3.49 21.65
C GLU A 59 -10.52 2.96 20.71
N ASP A 60 -11.56 3.76 20.46
CA ASP A 60 -12.67 3.36 19.59
C ASP A 60 -13.20 4.57 18.79
N VAL A 61 -13.25 4.44 17.47
CA VAL A 61 -13.87 5.40 16.57
C VAL A 61 -14.90 4.69 15.73
N THR A 62 -16.16 4.98 15.99
CA THR A 62 -17.27 4.36 15.26
C THR A 62 -17.30 4.79 13.80
N ASN A 63 -17.03 6.06 13.52
CA ASN A 63 -17.02 6.62 12.16
C ASN A 63 -15.90 7.63 12.00
N VAL A 64 -15.19 7.55 10.87
CA VAL A 64 -14.31 8.60 10.36
C VAL A 64 -14.88 9.06 9.02
N ASP A 65 -15.42 10.26 8.99
CA ASP A 65 -15.86 10.92 7.76
C ASP A 65 -14.84 11.99 7.37
N SER A 66 -14.23 11.85 6.20
CA SER A 66 -13.26 12.80 5.66
C SER A 66 -13.75 13.34 4.33
N VAL A 67 -14.02 14.63 4.29
CA VAL A 67 -14.39 15.33 3.05
C VAL A 67 -13.17 15.65 2.18
N GLY A 68 -11.97 15.48 2.71
CA GLY A 68 -10.72 15.78 2.05
C GLY A 68 -9.79 14.56 1.90
N LEU A 69 -8.51 14.84 1.80
CA LEU A 69 -7.46 13.82 1.66
C LEU A 69 -7.18 13.11 2.99
N ILE A 70 -7.12 11.79 2.96
CA ILE A 70 -6.57 10.96 4.05
C ILE A 70 -5.18 10.49 3.60
N THR A 71 -4.14 10.82 4.37
CA THR A 71 -2.78 10.34 4.14
C THR A 71 -2.42 9.29 5.15
N ALA A 72 -2.34 8.03 4.73
CA ALA A 72 -1.87 6.91 5.54
C ALA A 72 -0.43 6.55 5.11
N ARG A 73 0.58 6.85 5.93
CA ARG A 73 2.00 6.65 5.58
C ARG A 73 2.49 5.22 5.74
N SER A 74 1.81 4.43 6.56
CA SER A 74 2.17 3.03 6.82
C SER A 74 1.11 2.04 6.34
N GLY A 75 0.19 2.49 5.50
CA GLY A 75 -0.88 1.66 4.96
C GLY A 75 -2.18 1.75 5.75
N ILE A 76 -3.19 1.07 5.22
CA ILE A 76 -4.53 0.94 5.82
C ILE A 76 -4.79 -0.56 6.01
N ASN A 77 -5.04 -1.00 7.25
CA ASN A 77 -5.39 -2.38 7.55
C ASN A 77 -6.90 -2.46 7.86
N VAL A 78 -7.64 -3.17 7.00
CA VAL A 78 -9.07 -3.42 7.17
C VAL A 78 -9.25 -4.88 7.58
N THR A 79 -9.55 -5.11 8.85
CA THR A 79 -9.66 -6.46 9.44
C THR A 79 -11.06 -7.05 9.39
N GLY A 80 -12.06 -6.25 9.03
CA GLY A 80 -13.45 -6.70 8.88
C GLY A 80 -14.23 -5.81 7.91
N GLY A 81 -15.33 -6.33 7.35
CA GLY A 81 -16.12 -5.61 6.38
C GLY A 81 -15.50 -5.52 4.98
N ASN A 82 -16.04 -4.64 4.15
CA ASN A 82 -15.61 -4.45 2.77
C ASN A 82 -14.95 -3.09 2.57
N THR A 83 -13.94 -3.04 1.73
CA THR A 83 -13.39 -1.78 1.22
C THR A 83 -13.99 -1.48 -0.15
N THR A 84 -14.65 -0.33 -0.30
CA THR A 84 -15.17 0.14 -1.58
C THR A 84 -14.34 1.30 -2.08
N ILE A 85 -13.73 1.15 -3.26
CA ILE A 85 -12.89 2.18 -3.90
C ILE A 85 -13.51 2.47 -5.27
N LYS A 86 -13.95 3.72 -5.49
CA LYS A 86 -14.51 4.14 -6.79
C LYS A 86 -13.47 4.30 -7.88
N GLY A 87 -12.23 4.57 -7.52
CA GLY A 87 -11.10 4.69 -8.44
C GLY A 87 -9.81 4.49 -7.67
N ALA A 88 -8.96 3.59 -8.16
CA ALA A 88 -7.62 3.41 -7.66
C ALA A 88 -6.63 3.83 -8.73
N VAL A 89 -5.59 4.56 -8.34
CA VAL A 89 -4.46 4.88 -9.20
C VAL A 89 -3.24 4.24 -8.57
N GLU A 90 -2.62 3.33 -9.29
CA GLU A 90 -1.38 2.68 -8.89
C GLU A 90 -0.21 3.30 -9.64
N THR A 91 0.90 3.50 -8.94
CA THR A 91 2.15 3.95 -9.58
C THR A 91 2.75 2.79 -10.35
N VAL A 92 3.11 3.04 -11.62
CA VAL A 92 3.88 2.10 -12.42
C VAL A 92 5.37 2.30 -12.14
N ASN A 93 6.04 1.27 -11.63
CA ASN A 93 7.46 1.27 -11.36
C ASN A 93 8.21 0.59 -12.50
N VAL A 94 9.49 0.90 -12.66
CA VAL A 94 10.33 0.23 -13.64
C VAL A 94 10.98 -0.99 -12.98
N GLY A 95 10.82 -2.17 -13.59
CA GLY A 95 11.49 -3.39 -13.15
C GLY A 95 13.01 -3.26 -13.31
N SER A 96 13.78 -3.65 -12.30
CA SER A 96 15.24 -3.65 -12.37
C SER A 96 15.74 -4.87 -13.11
N PHE A 97 16.52 -4.69 -14.18
CA PHE A 97 17.04 -5.79 -14.98
C PHE A 97 18.58 -5.82 -14.96
N ALA A 98 19.13 -6.95 -14.54
CA ALA A 98 20.56 -7.19 -14.51
C ALA A 98 20.89 -8.69 -14.68
N GLY A 99 21.83 -9.02 -15.53
CA GLY A 99 22.32 -10.40 -15.68
C GLY A 99 21.25 -11.42 -16.06
N GLY A 100 20.21 -11.02 -16.80
CA GLY A 100 19.08 -11.90 -17.15
C GLY A 100 18.02 -12.04 -16.07
N VAL A 101 18.14 -11.33 -14.96
CA VAL A 101 17.16 -11.32 -13.86
C VAL A 101 16.36 -10.00 -13.92
N LEU A 102 15.04 -10.12 -14.03
CA LEU A 102 14.11 -9.01 -13.87
C LEU A 102 13.57 -9.01 -12.44
N THR A 103 13.92 -7.98 -11.68
CA THR A 103 13.48 -7.83 -10.27
C THR A 103 12.30 -6.88 -10.18
N LEU A 104 11.24 -7.36 -9.54
CA LEU A 104 10.01 -6.63 -9.22
C LEU A 104 9.95 -6.47 -7.71
N ASP A 105 10.34 -5.31 -7.20
CA ASP A 105 10.40 -5.02 -5.76
C ASP A 105 9.05 -4.48 -5.27
N THR A 106 8.26 -5.32 -4.63
CA THR A 106 6.92 -4.95 -4.19
C THR A 106 6.89 -3.94 -3.02
N ALA A 107 8.03 -3.63 -2.41
CA ALA A 107 8.13 -2.49 -1.49
C ALA A 107 7.90 -1.14 -2.20
N THR A 108 8.09 -1.08 -3.52
CA THR A 108 7.89 0.12 -4.33
C THR A 108 6.49 0.20 -4.97
N GLY A 109 5.78 -0.92 -5.07
CA GLY A 109 4.44 -1.03 -5.66
C GLY A 109 4.16 -2.40 -6.23
N THR A 110 3.01 -2.55 -6.86
CA THR A 110 2.53 -3.83 -7.40
C THR A 110 2.42 -3.84 -8.93
N VAL A 111 2.60 -2.69 -9.58
CA VAL A 111 2.59 -2.56 -11.03
C VAL A 111 3.97 -2.13 -11.52
N PHE A 112 4.51 -2.86 -12.48
CA PHE A 112 5.83 -2.65 -13.05
C PHE A 112 5.78 -2.58 -14.57
N SER A 113 6.72 -1.85 -15.15
CA SER A 113 7.00 -1.88 -16.59
C SER A 113 8.44 -2.29 -16.87
N HIS A 114 8.68 -2.92 -18.03
CA HIS A 114 10.02 -3.23 -18.50
C HIS A 114 10.04 -3.30 -20.02
N ASP A 115 11.09 -2.71 -20.61
CA ASP A 115 11.33 -2.75 -22.05
C ASP A 115 12.29 -3.90 -22.40
N LEU A 116 11.89 -4.77 -23.29
CA LEU A 116 12.64 -5.97 -23.68
C LEU A 116 13.81 -5.68 -24.65
N GLN A 117 14.43 -4.52 -24.57
CA GLN A 117 15.51 -4.13 -25.50
C GLN A 117 16.83 -4.84 -25.24
N SER A 118 17.09 -5.31 -24.04
CA SER A 118 18.43 -5.66 -23.57
C SER A 118 18.70 -7.13 -23.32
N GLY A 119 17.84 -8.04 -23.77
CA GLY A 119 18.10 -9.47 -23.67
C GLY A 119 16.96 -10.28 -23.08
N ALA A 120 17.18 -11.60 -23.04
CA ALA A 120 16.19 -12.55 -22.52
C ALA A 120 16.05 -12.44 -21.01
N ILE A 121 14.82 -12.47 -20.52
CA ILE A 121 14.53 -12.64 -19.10
C ILE A 121 14.69 -14.12 -18.77
N GLY A 122 15.76 -14.47 -18.08
CA GLY A 122 16.03 -15.82 -17.62
C GLY A 122 15.33 -16.13 -16.28
N ILE A 123 15.13 -15.10 -15.45
CA ILE A 123 14.50 -15.21 -14.13
C ILE A 123 13.64 -13.98 -13.90
N VAL A 124 12.44 -14.15 -13.38
CA VAL A 124 11.66 -13.07 -12.76
C VAL A 124 11.79 -13.21 -11.25
N SER A 125 12.32 -12.19 -10.59
CA SER A 125 12.51 -12.14 -9.14
C SER A 125 11.48 -11.18 -8.53
N ILE A 126 10.57 -11.70 -7.71
CA ILE A 126 9.57 -10.90 -6.99
C ILE A 126 10.00 -10.83 -5.52
N THR A 127 10.22 -9.60 -5.03
CA THR A 127 10.83 -9.38 -3.71
C THR A 127 9.95 -8.54 -2.78
N ASN A 128 10.21 -8.64 -1.48
CA ASN A 128 9.66 -7.77 -0.43
C ASN A 128 8.13 -7.82 -0.24
N PHE A 129 7.44 -8.85 -0.72
CA PHE A 129 6.02 -8.99 -0.43
C PHE A 129 5.78 -9.52 1.00
N PRO A 130 4.66 -9.14 1.65
CA PRO A 130 4.37 -9.53 3.03
C PRO A 130 4.21 -11.05 3.21
N VAL A 131 4.63 -11.57 4.36
CA VAL A 131 4.48 -12.98 4.76
C VAL A 131 3.33 -13.10 5.75
N THR A 132 2.11 -12.97 5.27
CA THR A 132 0.91 -13.17 6.07
C THR A 132 0.18 -14.43 5.60
N ALA A 133 -0.13 -15.32 6.54
CA ALA A 133 -0.78 -16.58 6.23
C ALA A 133 -2.12 -16.40 5.50
N ASN A 134 -2.41 -17.26 4.54
CA ASN A 134 -3.64 -17.26 3.76
C ASN A 134 -3.89 -15.97 2.98
N THR A 135 -2.81 -15.33 2.50
CA THR A 135 -2.91 -14.13 1.65
C THR A 135 -2.65 -14.46 0.20
N PHE A 136 -3.17 -13.59 -0.66
CA PHE A 136 -2.93 -13.61 -2.09
C PHE A 136 -2.41 -12.24 -2.53
N HIS A 137 -1.21 -12.21 -3.10
CA HIS A 137 -0.58 -11.01 -3.63
C HIS A 137 -0.64 -11.00 -5.15
N THR A 138 -0.98 -9.89 -5.73
CA THR A 138 -0.99 -9.69 -7.18
C THR A 138 0.11 -8.72 -7.56
N VAL A 139 0.92 -9.09 -8.55
CA VAL A 139 1.95 -8.25 -9.16
C VAL A 139 1.72 -8.23 -10.66
N THR A 140 1.64 -7.05 -11.23
CA THR A 140 1.42 -6.85 -12.67
C THR A 140 2.68 -6.33 -13.34
N LEU A 141 3.07 -6.93 -14.45
CA LEU A 141 4.22 -6.55 -15.25
C LEU A 141 3.75 -6.21 -16.67
N ILE A 142 4.01 -5.00 -17.10
CA ILE A 142 3.80 -4.51 -18.45
C ILE A 142 5.11 -4.65 -19.20
N LEU A 143 5.15 -5.53 -20.18
CA LEU A 143 6.31 -5.79 -21.01
C LEU A 143 6.14 -5.15 -22.38
N ASN A 144 7.02 -4.21 -22.72
CA ASN A 144 7.06 -3.60 -24.03
C ASN A 144 8.06 -4.36 -24.90
N GLN A 145 7.64 -4.84 -26.06
CA GLN A 145 8.53 -5.38 -27.07
C GLN A 145 9.39 -4.26 -27.66
N ASN A 146 10.60 -4.63 -28.11
CA ASN A 146 11.57 -3.70 -28.64
C ASN A 146 10.98 -2.83 -29.76
N SER A 147 11.05 -1.52 -29.60
CA SER A 147 10.62 -0.52 -30.60
C SER A 147 11.55 -0.40 -31.81
N ALA A 148 12.75 -1.00 -31.79
CA ALA A 148 13.72 -0.93 -32.87
C ALA A 148 13.44 -1.90 -34.06
N GLY A 149 12.21 -2.43 -34.16
CA GLY A 149 11.74 -3.21 -35.30
C GLY A 149 12.01 -4.71 -35.24
N THR A 150 12.61 -5.21 -34.15
CA THR A 150 12.81 -6.66 -33.95
C THR A 150 12.32 -7.06 -32.56
N ALA A 151 11.29 -7.88 -32.52
CA ALA A 151 10.78 -8.39 -31.25
C ALA A 151 11.82 -9.31 -30.57
N ASN A 152 11.94 -9.21 -29.26
CA ASN A 152 12.78 -10.07 -28.48
C ASN A 152 12.06 -11.40 -28.18
N THR A 153 12.14 -12.35 -29.08
CA THR A 153 11.48 -13.66 -28.95
C THR A 153 12.13 -14.58 -27.92
N THR A 154 13.36 -14.25 -27.47
CA THR A 154 14.11 -15.08 -26.49
C THR A 154 13.80 -14.72 -25.06
N ALA A 155 13.03 -13.66 -24.81
CA ALA A 155 12.72 -13.17 -23.45
C ALA A 155 11.77 -14.07 -22.66
N ALA A 156 11.14 -15.07 -23.30
CA ALA A 156 10.03 -15.82 -22.71
C ALA A 156 10.42 -16.91 -21.71
N THR A 157 11.69 -17.32 -21.63
CA THR A 157 12.10 -18.53 -20.89
C THR A 157 12.00 -18.37 -19.36
N GLY A 158 12.11 -17.17 -18.85
CA GLY A 158 12.05 -16.91 -17.40
C GLY A 158 10.64 -16.68 -16.85
N ILE A 159 9.68 -16.39 -17.73
CA ILE A 159 8.33 -16.03 -17.31
C ILE A 159 7.49 -17.31 -17.20
N GLY A 160 7.22 -17.71 -15.98
CA GLY A 160 6.44 -18.91 -15.65
C GLY A 160 7.27 -20.13 -15.26
N THR A 161 8.52 -20.29 -15.73
CA THR A 161 9.37 -21.44 -15.38
C THR A 161 10.43 -21.15 -14.34
N ASN A 162 10.93 -19.91 -14.28
CA ASN A 162 12.01 -19.48 -13.38
C ASN A 162 11.58 -18.22 -12.62
N ILE A 163 10.83 -18.43 -11.56
CA ILE A 163 10.39 -17.33 -10.67
C ILE A 163 11.11 -17.48 -9.34
N THR A 164 11.83 -16.46 -8.94
CA THR A 164 12.42 -16.37 -7.60
C THR A 164 11.51 -15.52 -6.73
N LEU A 165 11.07 -16.09 -5.63
CA LEU A 165 10.30 -15.39 -4.60
C LEU A 165 11.22 -15.08 -3.43
N THR A 166 11.27 -13.82 -3.03
CA THR A 166 12.00 -13.36 -1.83
C THR A 166 11.02 -12.58 -0.96
N PRO A 167 10.23 -13.28 -0.13
CA PRO A 167 9.30 -12.64 0.79
C PRO A 167 10.03 -11.76 1.80
N ASN A 168 9.35 -10.81 2.40
CA ASN A 168 9.95 -9.91 3.38
C ASN A 168 10.53 -10.70 4.57
N GLY A 169 11.82 -10.49 4.84
CA GLY A 169 12.55 -11.18 5.92
C GLY A 169 12.84 -12.67 5.69
N VAL A 170 12.66 -13.19 4.48
CA VAL A 170 12.89 -14.61 4.13
C VAL A 170 13.90 -14.70 2.99
N SER A 171 14.78 -15.72 3.04
CA SER A 171 15.70 -16.01 1.95
C SER A 171 14.94 -16.39 0.67
N GLY A 172 15.42 -15.90 -0.47
CA GLY A 172 14.82 -16.19 -1.77
C GLY A 172 14.89 -17.66 -2.15
N PHE A 173 13.88 -18.14 -2.83
CA PHE A 173 13.81 -19.50 -3.39
C PHE A 173 13.18 -19.47 -4.79
N THR A 174 13.57 -20.42 -5.63
CA THR A 174 13.04 -20.56 -6.98
C THR A 174 11.79 -21.44 -6.98
N THR A 175 10.79 -21.04 -7.73
CA THR A 175 9.55 -21.79 -7.95
C THR A 175 9.15 -21.72 -9.42
N SER A 176 8.24 -22.58 -9.82
CA SER A 176 7.57 -22.52 -11.13
C SER A 176 6.14 -22.05 -10.95
N ALA A 177 5.64 -21.30 -11.91
CA ALA A 177 4.26 -20.86 -11.89
C ALA A 177 3.30 -21.92 -12.42
N LEU A 178 2.07 -21.84 -11.97
CA LEU A 178 0.94 -22.54 -12.56
C LEU A 178 0.39 -21.69 -13.70
N VAL A 179 0.59 -22.14 -14.94
CA VAL A 179 0.17 -21.44 -16.16
C VAL A 179 -0.85 -22.31 -16.88
N GLY A 180 -2.07 -22.35 -16.41
CA GLY A 180 -3.14 -23.14 -17.03
C GLY A 180 -2.68 -24.57 -17.40
N SER A 181 -2.76 -24.94 -18.67
CA SER A 181 -2.23 -26.21 -19.22
C SER A 181 -0.83 -26.12 -19.81
N ALA A 182 -0.19 -24.94 -19.76
CA ALA A 182 1.17 -24.70 -20.25
C ALA A 182 2.16 -24.55 -19.09
N THR A 183 3.44 -24.77 -19.38
CA THR A 183 4.54 -24.58 -18.40
C THR A 183 5.21 -23.22 -18.53
N THR A 184 4.90 -22.48 -19.57
CA THR A 184 5.52 -21.16 -19.88
C THR A 184 4.49 -20.17 -20.38
N VAL A 185 4.76 -18.90 -20.15
CA VAL A 185 4.03 -17.79 -20.77
C VAL A 185 4.72 -17.46 -22.09
N THR A 186 3.98 -17.51 -23.18
CA THR A 186 4.50 -17.08 -24.50
C THR A 186 4.25 -15.60 -24.68
N LEU A 187 5.32 -14.84 -24.85
CA LEU A 187 5.22 -13.41 -25.12
C LEU A 187 4.88 -13.13 -26.58
N SER A 188 4.36 -11.96 -26.85
CA SER A 188 4.14 -11.43 -28.20
C SER A 188 5.45 -11.39 -28.97
N THR A 189 5.38 -11.66 -30.28
CA THR A 189 6.58 -11.79 -31.14
C THR A 189 6.73 -10.64 -32.13
N THR A 190 5.87 -9.65 -32.10
CA THR A 190 5.92 -8.50 -32.97
C THR A 190 6.55 -7.31 -32.24
N ALA A 191 7.36 -6.51 -32.94
CA ALA A 191 7.90 -5.27 -32.42
C ALA A 191 6.78 -4.33 -31.96
N GLU A 192 7.03 -3.59 -30.88
CA GLU A 192 6.10 -2.62 -30.28
C GLU A 192 4.83 -3.25 -29.64
N ASP A 193 4.69 -4.58 -29.66
CA ASP A 193 3.62 -5.22 -28.91
C ASP A 193 3.82 -5.07 -27.40
N ILE A 194 2.72 -4.98 -26.68
CA ILE A 194 2.71 -4.90 -25.22
C ILE A 194 2.06 -6.16 -24.68
N ASP A 195 2.73 -6.81 -23.75
CA ASP A 195 2.19 -7.90 -22.95
C ASP A 195 1.95 -7.46 -21.51
N VAL A 196 0.81 -7.80 -20.95
CA VAL A 196 0.50 -7.61 -19.54
C VAL A 196 0.53 -8.98 -18.86
N VAL A 197 1.52 -9.19 -18.01
CA VAL A 197 1.72 -10.44 -17.27
C VAL A 197 1.34 -10.20 -15.81
N THR A 198 0.44 -11.01 -15.30
CA THR A 198 0.01 -10.92 -13.90
C THR A 198 0.49 -12.16 -13.15
N PHE A 199 1.20 -11.92 -12.06
CA PHE A 199 1.64 -12.93 -11.08
C PHE A 199 0.71 -12.89 -9.88
N GLY A 200 0.08 -14.01 -9.56
CA GLY A 200 -0.65 -14.22 -8.32
C GLY A 200 0.14 -15.12 -7.40
N ILE A 201 0.44 -14.68 -6.19
CA ILE A 201 1.23 -15.43 -5.20
C ILE A 201 0.34 -15.71 -4.01
N HIS A 202 -0.01 -16.97 -3.82
CA HIS A 202 -0.75 -17.46 -2.66
C HIS A 202 0.21 -18.10 -1.67
N TYR A 203 0.21 -17.62 -0.43
CA TYR A 203 0.93 -18.19 0.69
C TYR A 203 -0.04 -18.89 1.65
N ASN A 204 0.20 -20.19 1.94
CA ASN A 204 -0.71 -21.02 2.73
C ASN A 204 -0.51 -20.94 4.25
N GLY A 205 0.54 -20.23 4.71
CA GLY A 205 0.81 -20.04 6.14
C GLY A 205 1.65 -21.12 6.82
N SER A 206 2.11 -22.17 6.09
CA SER A 206 2.83 -23.30 6.66
C SER A 206 4.34 -23.22 6.35
N GLY A 207 5.09 -22.43 7.12
CA GLY A 207 6.53 -22.22 6.91
C GLY A 207 6.83 -21.16 5.84
N THR A 208 7.95 -20.48 5.93
CA THR A 208 8.20 -19.26 5.16
C THR A 208 9.25 -19.39 4.06
N GLY A 209 10.10 -20.36 4.07
CA GLY A 209 11.27 -20.41 3.20
C GLY A 209 11.26 -21.53 2.14
N THR A 210 10.12 -22.13 1.82
CA THR A 210 10.08 -23.26 0.88
C THR A 210 9.05 -23.05 -0.24
N PRO A 211 9.34 -23.49 -1.47
CA PRO A 211 8.41 -23.41 -2.59
C PRO A 211 7.05 -24.06 -2.33
N ALA A 212 7.02 -25.12 -1.52
CA ALA A 212 5.80 -25.89 -1.22
C ALA A 212 4.71 -25.05 -0.53
N ASN A 213 5.09 -23.98 0.13
CA ASN A 213 4.17 -23.11 0.87
C ASN A 213 3.58 -21.98 0.03
N TYR A 214 4.08 -21.81 -1.19
CA TYR A 214 3.64 -20.80 -2.13
C TYR A 214 3.12 -21.44 -3.41
N LYS A 215 1.99 -20.95 -3.88
CA LYS A 215 1.48 -21.26 -5.21
C LYS A 215 1.55 -19.98 -6.02
N THR A 216 2.31 -20.03 -7.11
CA THR A 216 2.43 -18.91 -8.03
C THR A 216 1.63 -19.18 -9.28
N PHE A 217 0.74 -18.26 -9.61
CA PHE A 217 -0.07 -18.30 -10.81
C PHE A 217 0.43 -17.22 -11.75
N VAL A 218 0.48 -17.51 -13.04
CA VAL A 218 0.84 -16.52 -14.05
C VAL A 218 -0.19 -16.51 -15.15
N THR A 219 -0.67 -15.35 -15.48
CA THR A 219 -1.55 -15.12 -16.64
C THR A 219 -0.96 -14.03 -17.52
N LYS A 220 -1.24 -14.10 -18.82
CA LYS A 220 -0.84 -13.09 -19.79
C LYS A 220 -2.04 -12.66 -20.62
N ASN A 221 -2.16 -11.34 -20.78
CA ASN A 221 -2.90 -10.71 -21.86
C ASN A 221 -1.87 -9.98 -22.73
N GLY A 222 -1.94 -10.15 -24.05
CA GLY A 222 -0.89 -9.64 -24.92
C GLY A 222 -1.39 -9.26 -26.29
N ASP A 223 -0.42 -8.96 -27.18
CA ASP A 223 -0.63 -8.47 -28.52
C ASP A 223 -1.33 -7.10 -28.58
N PHE A 224 -1.21 -6.32 -27.49
CA PHE A 224 -1.68 -4.93 -27.51
C PHE A 224 -0.73 -4.09 -28.35
N ARG A 225 -1.26 -3.39 -29.34
CA ARG A 225 -0.51 -2.46 -30.18
C ARG A 225 -1.06 -1.06 -30.08
N TYR A 226 -0.18 -0.09 -30.27
CA TYR A 226 -0.64 1.24 -30.62
C TYR A 226 -1.35 1.16 -31.98
N GLY A 227 -2.65 0.99 -31.97
CA GLY A 227 -3.43 1.04 -33.19
C GLY A 227 -3.29 2.42 -33.82
N THR A 228 -2.90 2.47 -35.09
CA THR A 228 -3.16 3.68 -35.88
C THR A 228 -4.67 3.76 -35.98
N ILE A 229 -5.30 4.61 -35.16
CA ILE A 229 -6.71 4.94 -35.33
C ILE A 229 -6.73 5.81 -36.58
N GLY A 230 -6.98 5.17 -37.73
CA GLY A 230 -7.29 5.91 -38.94
C GLY A 230 -8.63 6.60 -38.73
N PHE A 231 -8.64 7.91 -38.64
CA PHE A 231 -9.82 8.74 -38.77
C PHE A 231 -10.16 8.94 -40.23
#